data_56054610313e8bd2464d3e9cc1e2d735
#
_entry.id   56054610313e8bd2464d3e9cc1e2d735
#
_cell.length_a   1.000
_cell.length_b   1.000
_cell.length_c   1.000
_cell.angle_alpha   90.00
_cell.angle_beta   90.00
_cell.angle_gamma   90.00
#
_symmetry.space_group_name_H-M   'P 1'
#
loop_
_entity.id
_entity.type
_entity.pdbx_description
1 polymer ?
#
loop_
_entity_poly.entity_id
_entity_poly.type
_entity_poly.pdbx_seq_one_letter_code
_entity_poly.pdbx_strand_id
1 'polypeptide(L)'
;MRIHTPSLIAAAIVSVAVPLAVYHPTPAAAKPHRAVTYAKDIAPIFQQKCQECHQPGSIAPMSLLTYGDAVDNADAIKQKVSQRLMPPWHIDKTIGIQAFKNDRSLTDAQIESIVHWVEDGTPKGNDADLPPAKTFPDPNR
;
A
#
# COMPACT_ATOMS: atom_id res chain seq x y z
N MET A 1 -82.97 8.02 44.40
CA MET A 1 -81.75 8.74 44.17
C MET A 1 -80.64 7.68 43.92
N ARG A 2 -80.32 7.38 42.63
CA ARG A 2 -79.34 6.34 42.26
C ARG A 2 -78.06 7.02 41.90
N ILE A 3 -76.95 6.70 42.61
CA ILE A 3 -75.63 7.25 42.40
C ILE A 3 -74.91 6.27 41.45
N HIS A 4 -74.60 6.75 40.28
CA HIS A 4 -73.75 5.99 39.31
C HIS A 4 -72.27 6.27 39.60
N THR A 5 -71.53 5.23 39.94
CA THR A 5 -70.08 5.26 40.05
C THR A 5 -69.49 5.05 38.68
N PRO A 6 -68.53 5.88 38.21
CA PRO A 6 -67.80 5.63 36.96
C PRO A 6 -66.66 4.63 37.19
N SER A 7 -66.65 3.56 36.38
CA SER A 7 -65.53 2.62 36.31
C SER A 7 -64.34 3.27 35.60
N LEU A 8 -63.24 3.38 36.32
CA LEU A 8 -61.96 3.79 35.75
C LEU A 8 -61.31 2.57 35.05
N ILE A 9 -61.22 2.60 33.73
CA ILE A 9 -60.48 1.64 32.93
C ILE A 9 -59.04 2.08 32.97
N ALA A 10 -58.19 1.35 33.69
CA ALA A 10 -56.71 1.55 33.64
C ALA A 10 -56.15 0.91 32.37
N ALA A 11 -55.69 1.75 31.42
CA ALA A 11 -54.97 1.29 30.23
C ALA A 11 -53.52 1.02 30.62
N ALA A 12 -53.14 -0.25 30.61
CA ALA A 12 -51.74 -0.66 30.80
C ALA A 12 -50.96 -0.43 29.51
N ILE A 13 -50.02 0.52 29.51
CA ILE A 13 -49.11 0.77 28.43
C ILE A 13 -47.96 -0.25 28.55
N VAL A 14 -47.93 -1.25 27.68
CA VAL A 14 -46.81 -2.20 27.56
C VAL A 14 -45.74 -1.54 26.72
N SER A 15 -44.69 -1.05 27.37
CA SER A 15 -43.49 -0.51 26.70
C SER A 15 -42.63 -1.67 26.20
N VAL A 16 -42.65 -1.94 24.89
CA VAL A 16 -41.75 -2.88 24.24
C VAL A 16 -40.41 -2.17 24.04
N ALA A 17 -39.42 -2.50 24.86
CA ALA A 17 -38.04 -2.06 24.67
C ALA A 17 -37.40 -2.88 23.52
N VAL A 18 -37.27 -2.26 22.36
CA VAL A 18 -36.52 -2.86 21.23
C VAL A 18 -35.03 -2.64 21.50
N PRO A 19 -34.21 -3.68 21.65
CA PRO A 19 -32.78 -3.49 21.78
C PRO A 19 -32.19 -2.95 20.46
N LEU A 20 -31.62 -1.75 20.49
CA LEU A 20 -30.80 -1.24 19.40
C LEU A 20 -29.53 -2.15 19.30
N ALA A 21 -29.54 -3.12 18.41
CA ALA A 21 -28.34 -3.86 18.05
C ALA A 21 -27.35 -2.88 17.36
N VAL A 22 -26.29 -2.52 18.08
CA VAL A 22 -25.19 -1.71 17.51
C VAL A 22 -24.47 -2.60 16.51
N TYR A 23 -24.71 -2.34 15.22
CA TYR A 23 -24.01 -3.02 14.13
C TYR A 23 -22.56 -2.54 14.10
N HIS A 24 -21.64 -3.37 14.58
CA HIS A 24 -20.21 -3.15 14.43
C HIS A 24 -19.80 -3.78 13.11
N PRO A 25 -19.44 -3.00 12.07
CA PRO A 25 -18.91 -3.59 10.85
C PRO A 25 -17.59 -4.29 11.21
N THR A 26 -17.57 -5.60 11.07
CA THR A 26 -16.33 -6.39 11.17
C THR A 26 -15.41 -5.94 10.04
N PRO A 27 -14.16 -5.51 10.30
CA PRO A 27 -13.23 -5.21 9.22
C PRO A 27 -13.09 -6.45 8.35
N ALA A 28 -13.32 -6.27 7.05
CA ALA A 28 -13.15 -7.35 6.09
C ALA A 28 -11.70 -7.84 6.20
N ALA A 29 -11.53 -9.12 6.52
CA ALA A 29 -10.21 -9.75 6.55
C ALA A 29 -9.55 -9.55 5.19
N ALA A 30 -8.41 -8.84 5.16
CA ALA A 30 -7.61 -8.69 3.96
C ALA A 30 -7.26 -10.09 3.44
N LYS A 31 -7.38 -10.30 2.12
CA LYS A 31 -7.01 -11.58 1.53
C LYS A 31 -5.54 -11.85 1.86
N PRO A 32 -5.19 -13.06 2.33
CA PRO A 32 -3.79 -13.39 2.57
C PRO A 32 -3.02 -13.23 1.26
N HIS A 33 -2.11 -12.28 1.20
CA HIS A 33 -1.17 -12.13 0.10
C HIS A 33 0.09 -12.98 0.38
N ARG A 34 0.78 -13.37 -0.68
CA ARG A 34 2.08 -14.04 -0.53
C ARG A 34 3.05 -13.13 0.20
N ALA A 35 3.76 -13.66 1.19
CA ALA A 35 4.78 -12.90 1.90
C ALA A 35 5.81 -12.33 0.90
N VAL A 36 5.94 -11.01 0.88
CA VAL A 36 6.85 -10.26 0.02
C VAL A 36 8.11 -9.93 0.82
N THR A 37 9.29 -10.20 0.24
CA THR A 37 10.56 -9.90 0.90
C THR A 37 11.42 -8.98 0.05
N TYR A 38 12.32 -8.22 0.71
CA TYR A 38 13.24 -7.35 0.00
C TYR A 38 14.11 -8.13 -0.98
N ALA A 39 14.79 -9.17 -0.51
CA ALA A 39 15.77 -9.89 -1.31
C ALA A 39 15.18 -10.48 -2.59
N LYS A 40 14.02 -11.11 -2.48
CA LYS A 40 13.40 -11.85 -3.59
C LYS A 40 12.56 -10.96 -4.50
N ASP A 41 11.82 -10.02 -3.92
CA ASP A 41 10.73 -9.34 -4.63
C ASP A 41 11.04 -7.87 -4.88
N ILE A 42 11.62 -7.16 -3.91
CA ILE A 42 11.79 -5.71 -3.97
C ILE A 42 13.12 -5.31 -4.61
N ALA A 43 14.22 -5.97 -4.25
CA ALA A 43 15.54 -5.65 -4.80
C ALA A 43 15.58 -5.72 -6.34
N PRO A 44 14.99 -6.73 -7.00
CA PRO A 44 14.91 -6.76 -8.47
C PRO A 44 14.13 -5.56 -9.05
N ILE A 45 13.04 -5.15 -8.40
CA ILE A 45 12.26 -3.98 -8.83
C ILE A 45 13.11 -2.71 -8.69
N PHE A 46 13.79 -2.54 -7.55
CA PHE A 46 14.63 -1.37 -7.30
C PHE A 46 15.80 -1.27 -8.27
N GLN A 47 16.48 -2.39 -8.54
CA GLN A 47 17.55 -2.43 -9.55
C GLN A 47 17.09 -2.04 -10.95
N GLN A 48 15.88 -2.42 -11.30
CA GLN A 48 15.35 -2.18 -12.64
C GLN A 48 14.76 -0.77 -12.81
N LYS A 49 14.14 -0.23 -11.76
CA LYS A 49 13.25 0.94 -11.87
C LYS A 49 13.74 2.15 -11.08
N CYS A 50 14.57 1.97 -10.05
CA CYS A 50 14.88 3.03 -9.09
C CYS A 50 16.37 3.40 -9.05
N GLN A 51 17.25 2.40 -8.95
CA GLN A 51 18.65 2.59 -8.57
C GLN A 51 19.48 3.39 -9.58
N GLU A 52 19.11 3.43 -10.85
CA GLU A 52 19.82 4.26 -11.84
C GLU A 52 19.84 5.75 -11.46
N CYS A 53 18.75 6.23 -10.85
CA CYS A 53 18.66 7.60 -10.35
C CYS A 53 18.98 7.70 -8.85
N HIS A 54 18.62 6.65 -8.07
CA HIS A 54 18.81 6.59 -6.62
C HIS A 54 20.12 5.91 -6.25
N GLN A 55 21.24 6.54 -6.58
CA GLN A 55 22.61 6.12 -6.26
C GLN A 55 23.47 7.34 -5.92
N PRO A 56 24.57 7.19 -5.20
CA PRO A 56 25.45 8.29 -4.86
C PRO A 56 25.92 9.05 -6.11
N GLY A 57 25.87 10.38 -6.06
CA GLY A 57 26.27 11.25 -7.16
C GLY A 57 25.27 11.38 -8.31
N SER A 58 24.12 10.69 -8.26
CA SER A 58 23.06 10.82 -9.25
C SER A 58 22.02 11.88 -8.85
N ILE A 59 20.96 12.00 -9.65
CA ILE A 59 19.96 13.09 -9.52
C ILE A 59 19.05 12.97 -8.30
N ALA A 60 18.84 11.75 -7.78
CA ALA A 60 17.94 11.54 -6.65
C ALA A 60 18.64 11.87 -5.31
N PRO A 61 17.90 12.40 -4.32
CA PRO A 61 18.50 12.89 -3.07
C PRO A 61 18.97 11.80 -2.11
N MET A 62 18.54 10.55 -2.31
CA MET A 62 18.88 9.41 -1.45
C MET A 62 19.27 8.20 -2.28
N SER A 63 20.14 7.36 -1.73
CA SER A 63 20.47 6.05 -2.29
C SER A 63 19.34 5.04 -2.04
N LEU A 64 19.20 4.06 -2.94
CA LEU A 64 18.37 2.87 -2.77
C LEU A 64 19.16 1.62 -3.20
N LEU A 65 20.47 1.63 -3.00
CA LEU A 65 21.34 0.51 -3.40
C LEU A 65 21.30 -0.66 -2.43
N THR A 66 21.01 -0.38 -1.15
CA THR A 66 21.05 -1.37 -0.08
C THR A 66 19.67 -1.59 0.55
N TYR A 67 19.53 -2.72 1.27
CA TYR A 67 18.36 -2.97 2.09
C TYR A 67 18.17 -1.87 3.17
N GLY A 68 19.25 -1.42 3.80
CA GLY A 68 19.19 -0.34 4.78
C GLY A 68 18.63 0.94 4.17
N ASP A 69 19.14 1.38 3.02
CA ASP A 69 18.61 2.54 2.30
C ASP A 69 17.10 2.42 2.03
N ALA A 70 16.65 1.22 1.67
CA ALA A 70 15.26 0.95 1.37
C ALA A 70 14.37 1.04 2.62
N VAL A 71 14.84 0.51 3.76
CA VAL A 71 14.12 0.56 5.05
C VAL A 71 14.03 1.99 5.57
N ASP A 72 15.14 2.72 5.54
CA ASP A 72 15.19 4.11 6.03
C ASP A 72 14.23 5.04 5.27
N ASN A 73 13.87 4.68 4.04
CA ASN A 73 12.99 5.45 3.17
C ASN A 73 11.64 4.77 2.87
N ALA A 74 11.30 3.69 3.57
CA ALA A 74 10.18 2.80 3.23
C ALA A 74 8.83 3.52 3.10
N ASP A 75 8.47 4.36 4.08
CA ASP A 75 7.21 5.11 4.07
C ASP A 75 7.13 6.11 2.91
N ALA A 76 8.23 6.82 2.65
CA ALA A 76 8.31 7.76 1.54
C ALA A 76 8.20 7.02 0.18
N ILE A 77 8.86 5.86 0.05
CA ILE A 77 8.78 5.01 -1.13
C ILE A 77 7.33 4.58 -1.35
N LYS A 78 6.69 3.99 -0.32
CA LYS A 78 5.28 3.56 -0.38
C LYS A 78 4.37 4.69 -0.84
N GLN A 79 4.49 5.86 -0.21
CA GLN A 79 3.69 7.03 -0.56
C GLN A 79 3.88 7.43 -2.03
N LYS A 80 5.13 7.55 -2.48
CA LYS A 80 5.43 8.04 -3.85
C LYS A 80 5.04 7.04 -4.94
N VAL A 81 5.25 5.75 -4.71
CA VAL A 81 4.87 4.73 -5.71
C VAL A 81 3.36 4.53 -5.77
N SER A 82 2.64 4.58 -4.63
CA SER A 82 1.18 4.48 -4.59
C SER A 82 0.50 5.62 -5.36
N GLN A 83 1.08 6.81 -5.30
CA GLN A 83 0.62 7.98 -6.04
C GLN A 83 1.16 8.03 -7.48
N ARG A 84 1.94 7.05 -7.92
CA ARG A 84 2.61 6.99 -9.23
C ARG A 84 3.51 8.21 -9.53
N LEU A 85 4.02 8.86 -8.47
CA LEU A 85 4.97 9.98 -8.58
C LEU A 85 6.40 9.49 -8.78
N MET A 86 6.69 8.23 -8.41
CA MET A 86 7.97 7.55 -8.63
C MET A 86 7.75 6.16 -9.24
N PRO A 87 8.57 5.80 -10.24
CA PRO A 87 9.50 6.64 -11.01
C PRO A 87 8.80 7.81 -11.72
N PRO A 88 9.51 8.92 -12.02
CA PRO A 88 8.90 10.09 -12.67
C PRO A 88 8.64 9.82 -14.16
N TRP A 89 7.62 9.02 -14.42
CA TRP A 89 7.21 8.59 -15.76
C TRP A 89 5.74 8.90 -15.95
N HIS A 90 5.44 10.13 -16.35
CA HIS A 90 4.09 10.67 -16.46
C HIS A 90 3.47 10.50 -17.85
N ILE A 91 3.72 9.36 -18.51
CA ILE A 91 3.15 9.05 -19.82
C ILE A 91 1.80 8.36 -19.63
N ASP A 92 0.77 8.90 -20.24
CA ASP A 92 -0.53 8.24 -20.30
C ASP A 92 -0.47 7.08 -21.31
N LYS A 93 -0.52 5.87 -20.80
CA LYS A 93 -0.47 4.63 -21.59
C LYS A 93 -1.78 4.29 -22.29
N THR A 94 -2.83 5.08 -22.08
CA THR A 94 -4.14 4.86 -22.73
C THR A 94 -4.27 5.63 -24.03
N ILE A 95 -3.35 6.55 -24.32
CA ILE A 95 -3.39 7.43 -25.51
C ILE A 95 -2.18 7.17 -26.40
N GLY A 96 -2.44 7.00 -27.69
CA GLY A 96 -1.40 6.90 -28.73
C GLY A 96 -0.54 5.64 -28.63
N ILE A 97 0.80 5.80 -28.81
CA ILE A 97 1.75 4.70 -28.75
C ILE A 97 1.93 4.26 -27.29
N GLN A 98 1.69 2.98 -27.01
CA GLN A 98 1.69 2.44 -25.65
C GLN A 98 2.98 1.66 -25.30
N ALA A 99 3.84 1.40 -26.28
CA ALA A 99 5.11 0.71 -26.09
C ALA A 99 6.26 1.70 -26.19
N PHE A 100 6.90 1.96 -25.04
CA PHE A 100 8.03 2.89 -24.98
C PHE A 100 9.33 2.14 -24.71
N LYS A 101 10.38 2.49 -25.46
CA LYS A 101 11.75 2.06 -25.11
C LYS A 101 12.12 2.67 -23.77
N ASN A 102 12.67 1.86 -22.87
CA ASN A 102 13.09 2.28 -21.52
C ASN A 102 11.94 2.75 -20.61
N ASP A 103 10.76 2.17 -20.72
CA ASP A 103 9.65 2.43 -19.81
C ASP A 103 10.05 2.15 -18.35
N ARG A 104 10.13 3.21 -17.56
CA ARG A 104 10.50 3.15 -16.14
C ARG A 104 9.30 3.01 -15.22
N SER A 105 8.07 3.08 -15.73
CA SER A 105 6.89 2.98 -14.88
C SER A 105 6.83 1.63 -14.16
N LEU A 106 6.19 1.64 -13.01
CA LEU A 106 5.84 0.43 -12.28
C LEU A 106 4.52 -0.13 -12.80
N THR A 107 4.43 -1.45 -12.85
CA THR A 107 3.15 -2.13 -13.00
C THR A 107 2.36 -2.08 -11.70
N ASP A 108 1.03 -2.31 -11.76
CA ASP A 108 0.19 -2.38 -10.57
C ASP A 108 0.69 -3.45 -9.60
N ALA A 109 1.07 -4.62 -10.10
CA ALA A 109 1.63 -5.71 -9.29
C ALA A 109 2.95 -5.32 -8.60
N GLN A 110 3.80 -4.51 -9.24
CA GLN A 110 5.03 -4.01 -8.61
C GLN A 110 4.72 -2.98 -7.51
N ILE A 111 3.74 -2.11 -7.75
CA ILE A 111 3.27 -1.15 -6.73
C ILE A 111 2.70 -1.90 -5.53
N GLU A 112 1.80 -2.87 -5.75
CA GLU A 112 1.24 -3.71 -4.70
C GLU A 112 2.33 -4.43 -3.90
N SER A 113 3.33 -5.01 -4.58
CA SER A 113 4.44 -5.68 -3.90
C SER A 113 5.21 -4.73 -2.98
N ILE A 114 5.51 -3.51 -3.44
CA ILE A 114 6.21 -2.51 -2.63
C ILE A 114 5.35 -2.09 -1.43
N VAL A 115 4.06 -1.82 -1.65
CA VAL A 115 3.12 -1.43 -0.59
C VAL A 115 3.03 -2.51 0.47
N HIS A 116 2.79 -3.76 0.09
CA HIS A 116 2.71 -4.89 1.02
C HIS A 116 4.02 -5.11 1.77
N TRP A 117 5.17 -5.02 1.09
CA TRP A 117 6.46 -5.12 1.75
C TRP A 117 6.63 -4.11 2.89
N VAL A 118 6.22 -2.85 2.66
CA VAL A 118 6.28 -1.80 3.71
C VAL A 118 5.27 -2.06 4.81
N GLU A 119 4.03 -2.45 4.47
CA GLU A 119 2.96 -2.74 5.45
C GLU A 119 3.27 -3.95 6.33
N ASP A 120 3.98 -4.93 5.80
CA ASP A 120 4.44 -6.12 6.52
C ASP A 120 5.71 -5.88 7.37
N GLY A 121 6.16 -4.63 7.49
CA GLY A 121 7.32 -4.27 8.30
C GLY A 121 8.67 -4.51 7.60
N THR A 122 8.70 -4.39 6.29
CA THR A 122 9.92 -4.43 5.47
C THR A 122 10.76 -5.71 5.62
N PRO A 123 10.20 -6.92 5.55
CA PRO A 123 10.96 -8.14 5.77
C PRO A 123 12.11 -8.28 4.75
N LYS A 124 13.33 -8.57 5.25
CA LYS A 124 14.53 -8.71 4.39
C LYS A 124 14.47 -9.93 3.48
N GLY A 125 14.06 -11.05 3.99
CA GLY A 125 14.15 -12.34 3.31
C GLY A 125 15.56 -12.95 3.39
N ASN A 126 15.81 -13.96 2.53
CA ASN A 126 17.09 -14.66 2.50
C ASN A 126 18.07 -13.93 1.57
N ASP A 127 19.30 -13.70 2.04
CA ASP A 127 20.35 -13.04 1.24
C ASP A 127 20.73 -13.82 -0.01
N ALA A 128 20.51 -15.14 -0.01
CA ALA A 128 20.73 -15.96 -1.21
C ALA A 128 19.74 -15.66 -2.36
N ASP A 129 18.63 -15.00 -2.07
CA ASP A 129 17.63 -14.58 -3.07
C ASP A 129 17.94 -13.20 -3.66
N LEU A 130 18.97 -12.49 -3.15
CA LEU A 130 19.35 -11.19 -3.70
C LEU A 130 19.87 -11.35 -5.13
N PRO A 131 19.40 -10.49 -6.05
CA PRO A 131 19.96 -10.45 -7.38
C PRO A 131 21.43 -9.98 -7.33
N PRO A 132 22.28 -10.37 -8.31
CA PRO A 132 23.63 -9.82 -8.42
C PRO A 132 23.59 -8.29 -8.42
N ALA A 133 24.56 -7.68 -7.74
CA ALA A 133 24.66 -6.22 -7.70
C ALA A 133 24.78 -5.64 -9.12
N LYS A 134 24.00 -4.60 -9.40
CA LYS A 134 24.04 -3.91 -10.69
C LYS A 134 24.99 -2.72 -10.60
N THR A 135 25.82 -2.56 -11.62
CA THR A 135 26.64 -1.35 -11.80
C THR A 135 25.92 -0.39 -12.72
N PHE A 136 25.96 0.87 -12.38
CA PHE A 136 25.36 1.95 -13.17
C PHE A 136 26.48 2.84 -13.73
N PRO A 137 26.27 3.46 -14.91
CA PRO A 137 27.20 4.46 -15.42
C PRO A 137 27.37 5.61 -14.43
N ASP A 138 28.59 6.18 -14.38
CA ASP A 138 28.81 7.41 -13.60
C ASP A 138 27.92 8.52 -14.19
N PRO A 139 26.99 9.09 -13.39
CA PRO A 139 26.07 10.11 -13.89
C PRO A 139 26.74 11.42 -14.28
N ASN A 140 28.03 11.60 -13.92
CA ASN A 140 28.83 12.79 -14.22
C ASN A 140 29.80 12.62 -15.41
N ARG A 141 29.65 11.52 -16.19
CA ARG A 141 30.45 11.25 -17.39
C ARG A 141 29.63 11.24 -18.66
#